data_01b2a81d46bf37f10254aec86b0fdb85
#
_entry.id   01b2a81d46bf37f10254aec86b0fdb85
#
_cell.length_a   1.000
_cell.length_b   1.000
_cell.length_c   1.000
_cell.angle_alpha   90.00
_cell.angle_beta   90.00
_cell.angle_gamma   90.00
#
_symmetry.space_group_name_H-M   'P 1'
#
loop_
_entity.id
_entity.type
_entity.pdbx_description
1 polymer ?
#
loop_
_entity_poly.entity_id
_entity_poly.type
_entity_poly.pdbx_seq_one_letter_code
_entity_poly.pdbx_strand_id
1 'polypeptide(L)'
;MLETQSPGTFRNALSVASLTFVLSGCLIQDEVEDPVADAALETEFELSGSVGDGPVVGASMRVIRNDGVLLNEFESDASAGYNIRIRTKGKYYPLTIDARNGIDIVTNLNPDFVLIGAALEPSKKYVVNVNPYSTLAMEIAQDLPGGRTKANIYDAQDIAVAAMNCGLVSLVDKGPMTTRIDSSNVAEIVKSSEALGEIVRRTRDWLLSAGYVWDGDAVIGAMGSDLIDNVIDGAGGPRSDARMAAITSIVIAQVLLESMGNELYVNGVNATASLEAAIQMMNFGVASPALGELTANSAMLAQINLGLAAADAISNDVRISDLRQSVSGIQPGLQPEFARSILPQDYRQTLDDVLLLLIGGDAGTIATVNDVVRNGGVIPDEDPPPDDPPPANTPPAISGVPAAVVTVNTFYDFTPAATDTDNDPLTFSIAGLPGWAAFNAANGRMSGTPGDADVGIHSGIVITVADGTDSADLGPFSVTVEAVSLGSATLNWLPPTENEDGTALNDLAGYNIYWGTTPGNYPNSVRIDNPGLTTYMVENLAPGTYEFVSTAFNAAGTESRYSNVASKTIP
;
A
#
# COMPACT_ATOMS: atom_id res chain seq x y z
N MET A 1 -39.62 -7.90 -41.81
CA MET A 1 -39.04 -8.99 -40.98
C MET A 1 -37.62 -9.16 -41.49
N LEU A 2 -36.69 -8.56 -40.82
CA LEU A 2 -35.27 -8.77 -41.09
C LEU A 2 -34.86 -9.98 -40.23
N GLU A 3 -34.72 -11.13 -40.87
CA GLU A 3 -34.04 -12.27 -40.31
C GLU A 3 -32.57 -11.88 -40.11
N THR A 4 -32.17 -11.71 -38.88
CA THR A 4 -30.78 -11.69 -38.51
C THR A 4 -30.24 -13.10 -38.67
N GLN A 5 -29.56 -13.37 -39.77
CA GLN A 5 -28.78 -14.59 -39.94
C GLN A 5 -27.70 -14.57 -38.84
N SER A 6 -27.75 -15.57 -38.01
CA SER A 6 -26.68 -15.90 -37.06
C SER A 6 -25.35 -16.02 -37.81
N PRO A 7 -24.25 -15.41 -37.37
CA PRO A 7 -22.95 -15.55 -37.99
C PRO A 7 -22.58 -17.04 -38.06
N GLY A 8 -22.30 -17.52 -39.27
CA GLY A 8 -21.86 -18.89 -39.52
C GLY A 8 -20.58 -19.16 -38.75
N THR A 9 -20.58 -20.19 -37.95
CA THR A 9 -19.41 -20.61 -37.20
C THR A 9 -18.56 -21.55 -38.04
N PHE A 10 -17.32 -21.15 -38.21
CA PHE A 10 -16.34 -21.96 -38.95
C PHE A 10 -15.67 -22.97 -38.00
N ARG A 11 -15.59 -24.22 -38.39
CA ARG A 11 -14.84 -25.24 -37.65
C ARG A 11 -13.36 -25.08 -37.94
N ASN A 12 -12.55 -25.15 -36.87
CA ASN A 12 -11.07 -25.25 -36.90
C ASN A 12 -10.38 -24.07 -37.62
N ALA A 13 -10.70 -22.84 -37.21
CA ALA A 13 -10.16 -21.69 -37.91
C ALA A 13 -8.67 -21.44 -37.64
N LEU A 14 -8.06 -21.86 -36.52
CA LEU A 14 -6.66 -21.53 -36.28
C LEU A 14 -5.96 -22.48 -35.28
N SER A 15 -4.82 -23.02 -35.70
CA SER A 15 -3.77 -23.45 -34.76
C SER A 15 -2.67 -22.40 -34.76
N VAL A 16 -2.59 -21.61 -33.73
CA VAL A 16 -1.40 -20.81 -33.48
C VAL A 16 -0.28 -21.76 -33.06
N ALA A 17 0.92 -21.57 -33.57
CA ALA A 17 2.05 -22.48 -33.35
C ALA A 17 2.12 -22.90 -31.88
N SER A 18 1.83 -24.17 -31.65
CA SER A 18 1.85 -24.77 -30.34
C SER A 18 3.27 -24.73 -29.79
N LEU A 19 3.53 -23.83 -28.86
CA LEU A 19 4.43 -24.17 -27.78
C LEU A 19 3.63 -25.07 -26.85
N THR A 20 3.79 -26.39 -27.02
CA THR A 20 3.24 -27.39 -26.11
C THR A 20 3.98 -27.23 -24.77
N PHE A 21 3.48 -26.35 -23.92
CA PHE A 21 3.71 -26.54 -22.49
C PHE A 21 2.78 -27.67 -22.07
N VAL A 22 3.35 -28.84 -21.91
CA VAL A 22 2.78 -29.85 -21.04
C VAL A 22 2.73 -29.21 -19.66
N LEU A 23 1.57 -28.69 -19.28
CA LEU A 23 1.20 -28.57 -17.88
C LEU A 23 1.17 -30.01 -17.36
N SER A 24 2.34 -30.51 -16.91
CA SER A 24 2.37 -31.49 -15.86
C SER A 24 1.73 -30.80 -14.67
N GLY A 25 0.40 -30.89 -14.60
CA GLY A 25 -0.29 -30.78 -13.33
C GLY A 25 0.34 -31.84 -12.44
N CYS A 26 1.29 -31.44 -11.63
CA CYS A 26 1.55 -32.12 -10.40
C CYS A 26 0.29 -31.92 -9.57
N LEU A 27 -0.68 -32.78 -9.77
CA LEU A 27 -1.58 -33.16 -8.70
C LEU A 27 -0.66 -33.71 -7.61
N ILE A 28 -0.27 -32.84 -6.67
CA ILE A 28 0.07 -33.30 -5.35
C ILE A 28 -1.26 -33.89 -4.85
N GLN A 29 -1.43 -35.19 -5.05
CA GLN A 29 -2.30 -35.95 -4.20
C GLN A 29 -1.61 -35.87 -2.83
N ASP A 30 -2.04 -34.88 -2.03
CA ASP A 30 -1.94 -35.05 -0.60
C ASP A 30 -2.60 -36.39 -0.29
N GLU A 31 -1.84 -37.31 0.24
CA GLU A 31 -2.39 -38.50 0.87
C GLU A 31 -3.40 -38.00 1.87
N VAL A 32 -4.68 -38.16 1.53
CA VAL A 32 -5.78 -37.97 2.44
C VAL A 32 -5.59 -39.05 3.50
N GLU A 33 -4.94 -38.71 4.60
CA GLU A 33 -5.05 -39.50 5.82
C GLU A 33 -6.54 -39.74 6.07
N ASP A 34 -6.91 -40.98 6.21
CA ASP A 34 -8.29 -41.45 6.32
C ASP A 34 -8.96 -40.79 7.55
N PRO A 35 -9.94 -39.92 7.39
CA PRO A 35 -10.38 -39.00 8.46
C PRO A 35 -11.53 -39.53 9.29
N VAL A 36 -11.78 -40.85 9.33
CA VAL A 36 -13.03 -41.43 9.86
C VAL A 36 -13.22 -41.17 11.36
N ALA A 37 -12.17 -40.98 12.15
CA ALA A 37 -12.32 -40.70 13.59
C ALA A 37 -12.48 -39.21 13.95
N ASP A 38 -12.06 -38.28 13.07
CA ASP A 38 -12.00 -36.83 13.36
C ASP A 38 -12.90 -35.97 12.44
N ALA A 39 -13.52 -36.58 11.43
CA ALA A 39 -14.39 -35.90 10.46
C ALA A 39 -15.59 -35.21 11.09
N ALA A 40 -16.11 -35.74 12.20
CA ALA A 40 -17.25 -35.17 12.94
C ALA A 40 -16.91 -33.80 13.59
N LEU A 41 -15.62 -33.40 13.65
CA LEU A 41 -15.18 -32.15 14.27
C LEU A 41 -14.79 -31.08 13.24
N GLU A 42 -14.78 -31.40 11.94
CA GLU A 42 -14.56 -30.42 10.89
C GLU A 42 -15.82 -29.65 10.56
N THR A 43 -15.72 -28.36 10.56
CA THR A 43 -16.80 -27.46 10.19
C THR A 43 -16.44 -26.74 8.90
N GLU A 44 -17.34 -26.80 7.91
CA GLU A 44 -17.29 -25.95 6.74
C GLU A 44 -18.00 -24.64 7.04
N PHE A 45 -17.38 -23.53 6.70
CA PHE A 45 -17.93 -22.21 6.90
C PHE A 45 -17.59 -21.29 5.72
N GLU A 46 -18.43 -20.27 5.55
CA GLU A 46 -18.22 -19.19 4.60
C GLU A 46 -17.45 -18.07 5.29
N LEU A 47 -16.29 -17.71 4.74
CA LEU A 47 -15.46 -16.62 5.18
C LEU A 47 -15.49 -15.51 4.12
N SER A 48 -15.90 -14.33 4.52
CA SER A 48 -16.00 -13.16 3.63
C SER A 48 -15.47 -11.92 4.33
N GLY A 49 -15.17 -10.89 3.57
CA GLY A 49 -14.69 -9.62 4.12
C GLY A 49 -14.20 -8.68 3.04
N SER A 50 -13.61 -7.58 3.48
CA SER A 50 -12.92 -6.59 2.66
C SER A 50 -11.42 -6.58 2.94
N VAL A 51 -10.65 -6.11 1.98
CA VAL A 51 -9.21 -5.90 2.09
C VAL A 51 -8.92 -4.43 1.81
N GLY A 52 -8.27 -3.74 2.74
CA GLY A 52 -7.97 -2.35 2.49
C GLY A 52 -7.11 -1.66 3.52
N ASP A 53 -6.13 -0.98 3.02
CA ASP A 53 -5.54 0.28 3.47
C ASP A 53 -6.40 1.42 2.92
N GLY A 54 -6.41 1.75 1.64
CA GLY A 54 -7.62 1.91 0.82
C GLY A 54 -8.12 0.53 0.33
N PRO A 55 -9.13 0.46 -0.54
CA PRO A 55 -9.55 -0.81 -1.09
C PRO A 55 -8.43 -1.46 -1.93
N VAL A 56 -7.96 -2.66 -1.55
CA VAL A 56 -6.85 -3.36 -2.22
C VAL A 56 -7.38 -4.48 -3.11
N VAL A 57 -7.18 -4.33 -4.40
CA VAL A 57 -7.61 -5.27 -5.45
C VAL A 57 -6.46 -6.21 -5.83
N GLY A 58 -6.77 -7.50 -6.02
CA GLY A 58 -5.78 -8.50 -6.43
C GLY A 58 -4.72 -8.79 -5.36
N ALA A 59 -5.03 -8.53 -4.09
CA ALA A 59 -4.16 -8.92 -2.99
C ALA A 59 -4.08 -10.45 -2.88
N SER A 60 -2.88 -10.99 -2.75
CA SER A 60 -2.66 -12.40 -2.44
C SER A 60 -3.04 -12.65 -0.99
N MET A 61 -4.12 -13.39 -0.79
CA MET A 61 -4.73 -13.68 0.49
C MET A 61 -4.37 -15.08 0.96
N ARG A 62 -4.03 -15.24 2.23
CA ARG A 62 -3.75 -16.55 2.83
C ARG A 62 -4.56 -16.73 4.11
N VAL A 63 -5.09 -17.94 4.31
CA VAL A 63 -5.70 -18.34 5.57
C VAL A 63 -4.81 -19.38 6.25
N ILE A 64 -4.37 -19.06 7.45
CA ILE A 64 -3.36 -19.81 8.19
C ILE A 64 -3.92 -20.21 9.55
N ARG A 65 -3.74 -21.45 9.94
CA ARG A 65 -4.11 -21.99 11.25
C ARG A 65 -3.19 -21.43 12.35
N ASN A 66 -3.65 -21.53 13.60
CA ASN A 66 -2.85 -21.14 14.78
C ASN A 66 -1.55 -21.95 14.96
N ASP A 67 -1.41 -23.10 14.29
CA ASP A 67 -0.19 -23.90 14.28
C ASP A 67 0.69 -23.64 13.04
N GLY A 68 0.38 -22.61 12.24
CA GLY A 68 1.16 -22.16 11.09
C GLY A 68 0.84 -22.85 9.77
N VAL A 69 -0.09 -23.79 9.74
CA VAL A 69 -0.46 -24.53 8.51
C VAL A 69 -1.33 -23.65 7.61
N LEU A 70 -0.94 -23.51 6.35
CA LEU A 70 -1.73 -22.84 5.31
C LEU A 70 -2.96 -23.69 4.96
N LEU A 71 -4.15 -23.10 5.04
CA LEU A 71 -5.41 -23.74 4.69
C LEU A 71 -5.89 -23.39 3.29
N ASN A 72 -5.71 -22.13 2.88
CA ASN A 72 -6.18 -21.64 1.60
C ASN A 72 -5.35 -20.44 1.14
N GLU A 73 -5.26 -20.28 -0.18
CA GLU A 73 -4.66 -19.14 -0.84
C GLU A 73 -5.56 -18.71 -2.01
N PHE A 74 -5.83 -17.41 -2.13
CA PHE A 74 -6.74 -16.83 -3.11
C PHE A 74 -6.41 -15.35 -3.28
N GLU A 75 -7.14 -14.65 -4.15
CA GLU A 75 -6.96 -13.21 -4.38
C GLU A 75 -8.21 -12.42 -3.99
N SER A 76 -8.03 -11.17 -3.56
CA SER A 76 -9.14 -10.23 -3.40
C SER A 76 -9.71 -9.86 -4.77
N ASP A 77 -11.03 -9.67 -4.83
CA ASP A 77 -11.74 -9.39 -6.06
C ASP A 77 -11.67 -7.89 -6.50
N ALA A 78 -12.30 -7.57 -7.62
CA ALA A 78 -12.32 -6.22 -8.19
C ALA A 78 -13.07 -5.18 -7.31
N SER A 79 -13.76 -5.59 -6.26
CA SER A 79 -14.38 -4.73 -5.26
C SER A 79 -13.60 -4.71 -3.94
N ALA A 80 -12.35 -5.17 -3.95
CA ALA A 80 -11.51 -5.36 -2.78
C ALA A 80 -12.15 -6.25 -1.70
N GLY A 81 -13.02 -7.16 -2.12
CA GLY A 81 -13.70 -8.12 -1.27
C GLY A 81 -13.18 -9.54 -1.46
N TYR A 82 -13.68 -10.44 -0.64
CA TYR A 82 -13.49 -11.88 -0.84
C TYR A 82 -14.63 -12.66 -0.22
N ASN A 83 -14.92 -13.83 -0.79
CA ASN A 83 -15.88 -14.78 -0.27
C ASN A 83 -15.44 -16.20 -0.63
N ILE A 84 -15.04 -16.97 0.37
CA ILE A 84 -14.47 -18.31 0.21
C ILE A 84 -15.13 -19.30 1.18
N ARG A 85 -14.99 -20.58 0.89
CA ARG A 85 -15.37 -21.65 1.80
C ARG A 85 -14.12 -22.32 2.36
N ILE A 86 -14.09 -22.49 3.66
CA ILE A 86 -13.00 -23.14 4.39
C ILE A 86 -13.57 -24.27 5.23
N ARG A 87 -12.79 -25.36 5.33
CA ARG A 87 -13.07 -26.47 6.21
C ARG A 87 -11.92 -26.65 7.18
N THR A 88 -12.21 -26.61 8.48
CA THR A 88 -11.20 -26.80 9.54
C THR A 88 -11.85 -27.21 10.86
N LYS A 89 -11.00 -27.58 11.83
CA LYS A 89 -11.43 -28.00 13.18
C LYS A 89 -11.37 -26.82 14.16
N GLY A 90 -12.25 -26.82 15.14
CA GLY A 90 -12.34 -25.74 16.15
C GLY A 90 -11.02 -25.48 16.91
N LYS A 91 -10.19 -26.50 17.12
CA LYS A 91 -8.90 -26.38 17.83
C LYS A 91 -7.86 -25.54 17.09
N TYR A 92 -8.06 -25.27 15.79
CA TYR A 92 -7.12 -24.51 14.97
C TYR A 92 -7.40 -23.00 14.89
N TYR A 93 -8.43 -22.56 15.63
CA TYR A 93 -8.70 -21.12 15.80
C TYR A 93 -7.82 -20.51 16.90
N PRO A 94 -7.51 -19.21 16.79
CA PRO A 94 -7.90 -18.30 15.71
C PRO A 94 -7.20 -18.64 14.38
N LEU A 95 -7.91 -18.40 13.25
CA LEU A 95 -7.30 -18.47 11.93
C LEU A 95 -6.82 -17.08 11.55
N THR A 96 -5.55 -16.95 11.18
CA THR A 96 -5.01 -15.70 10.66
C THR A 96 -5.32 -15.58 9.17
N ILE A 97 -5.80 -14.43 8.74
CA ILE A 97 -5.96 -14.06 7.35
C ILE A 97 -4.96 -12.95 7.07
N ASP A 98 -4.01 -13.17 6.17
CA ASP A 98 -3.11 -12.12 5.70
C ASP A 98 -3.34 -11.79 4.24
N ALA A 99 -3.07 -10.51 3.88
CA ALA A 99 -3.15 -9.99 2.54
C ALA A 99 -1.83 -9.29 2.19
N ARG A 100 -1.27 -9.65 1.04
CA ARG A 100 0.02 -9.15 0.54
C ARG A 100 -0.11 -8.72 -0.90
N ASN A 101 0.72 -7.78 -1.31
CA ASN A 101 0.68 -7.26 -2.67
C ASN A 101 -0.71 -6.70 -3.03
N GLY A 102 -1.08 -6.77 -4.31
CA GLY A 102 -2.29 -6.16 -4.82
C GLY A 102 -2.09 -4.67 -5.09
N ILE A 103 -3.15 -4.01 -5.50
CA ILE A 103 -3.14 -2.57 -5.80
C ILE A 103 -4.15 -1.88 -4.89
N ASP A 104 -3.65 -1.03 -4.02
CA ASP A 104 -4.49 -0.06 -3.33
C ASP A 104 -4.98 0.99 -4.34
N ILE A 105 -6.29 1.17 -4.43
CA ILE A 105 -6.92 2.00 -5.44
C ILE A 105 -6.72 3.50 -5.16
N VAL A 106 -6.52 3.87 -3.91
CA VAL A 106 -6.28 5.27 -3.51
C VAL A 106 -4.90 5.73 -3.95
N THR A 107 -3.88 4.90 -3.71
CA THR A 107 -2.47 5.21 -4.00
C THR A 107 -2.02 4.74 -5.37
N ASN A 108 -2.70 3.74 -5.95
CA ASN A 108 -2.28 2.96 -7.12
C ASN A 108 -0.93 2.24 -6.93
N LEU A 109 -0.59 1.90 -5.70
CA LEU A 109 0.61 1.18 -5.29
C LEU A 109 0.24 -0.07 -4.50
N ASN A 110 1.24 -0.91 -4.21
CA ASN A 110 1.06 -1.99 -3.24
C ASN A 110 0.94 -1.40 -1.83
N PRO A 111 0.19 -2.04 -0.92
CA PRO A 111 0.20 -1.68 0.49
C PRO A 111 1.63 -1.70 1.06
N ASP A 112 1.93 -0.77 1.96
CA ASP A 112 3.27 -0.59 2.54
C ASP A 112 3.61 -1.65 3.60
N PHE A 113 2.63 -2.40 4.05
CA PHE A 113 2.76 -3.47 5.05
C PHE A 113 1.75 -4.58 4.80
N VAL A 114 1.99 -5.73 5.39
CA VAL A 114 1.07 -6.89 5.31
C VAL A 114 -0.18 -6.58 6.12
N LEU A 115 -1.34 -6.62 5.48
CA LEU A 115 -2.61 -6.48 6.18
C LEU A 115 -3.00 -7.81 6.82
N ILE A 116 -3.43 -7.79 8.09
CA ILE A 116 -3.71 -8.99 8.86
C ILE A 116 -5.05 -8.87 9.59
N GLY A 117 -5.83 -9.96 9.57
CA GLY A 117 -7.04 -10.13 10.36
C GLY A 117 -7.15 -11.54 10.90
N ALA A 118 -8.19 -11.84 11.67
CA ALA A 118 -8.40 -13.17 12.22
C ALA A 118 -9.87 -13.58 12.32
N ALA A 119 -10.15 -14.85 11.98
CA ALA A 119 -11.39 -15.51 12.37
C ALA A 119 -11.17 -16.17 13.73
N LEU A 120 -11.96 -15.76 14.75
CA LEU A 120 -11.66 -16.06 16.16
C LEU A 120 -12.29 -17.37 16.65
N GLU A 121 -13.36 -17.82 16.00
CA GLU A 121 -14.10 -19.01 16.42
C GLU A 121 -14.87 -19.63 15.24
N PRO A 122 -15.26 -20.91 15.33
CA PRO A 122 -16.09 -21.54 14.32
C PRO A 122 -17.46 -20.87 14.20
N SER A 123 -17.85 -20.46 12.99
CA SER A 123 -19.17 -19.93 12.67
C SER A 123 -19.56 -20.33 11.26
N LYS A 124 -20.85 -20.49 10.97
CA LYS A 124 -21.32 -20.85 9.61
C LYS A 124 -21.03 -19.77 8.58
N LYS A 125 -21.05 -18.51 9.01
CA LYS A 125 -20.66 -17.33 8.21
C LYS A 125 -19.83 -16.43 9.09
N TYR A 126 -18.69 -16.05 8.60
CA TYR A 126 -17.78 -15.17 9.31
C TYR A 126 -17.39 -14.01 8.42
N VAL A 127 -17.43 -12.80 8.95
CA VAL A 127 -16.89 -11.61 8.30
C VAL A 127 -15.56 -11.29 8.96
N VAL A 128 -14.50 -11.19 8.17
CA VAL A 128 -13.20 -10.73 8.62
C VAL A 128 -12.71 -9.66 7.63
N ASN A 129 -12.69 -8.43 8.04
CA ASN A 129 -12.02 -7.38 7.29
C ASN A 129 -10.53 -7.40 7.63
N VAL A 130 -9.72 -7.19 6.61
CA VAL A 130 -8.26 -7.18 6.68
C VAL A 130 -7.81 -5.78 6.31
N ASN A 131 -7.50 -4.96 7.32
CA ASN A 131 -7.24 -3.52 7.18
C ASN A 131 -6.18 -3.05 8.21
N PRO A 132 -5.72 -1.79 8.18
CA PRO A 132 -4.74 -1.27 9.13
C PRO A 132 -5.15 -1.44 10.60
N TYR A 133 -6.42 -1.24 10.94
CA TYR A 133 -6.89 -1.42 12.31
C TYR A 133 -6.86 -2.88 12.76
N SER A 134 -7.29 -3.81 11.88
CA SER A 134 -7.20 -5.23 12.18
C SER A 134 -5.74 -5.68 12.32
N THR A 135 -4.85 -5.12 11.48
CA THR A 135 -3.42 -5.38 11.53
C THR A 135 -2.82 -4.87 12.84
N LEU A 136 -3.11 -3.63 13.21
CA LEU A 136 -2.66 -3.06 14.48
C LEU A 136 -3.14 -3.90 15.68
N ALA A 137 -4.40 -4.34 15.69
CA ALA A 137 -4.91 -5.22 16.73
C ALA A 137 -4.19 -6.59 16.76
N MET A 138 -3.85 -7.15 15.61
CA MET A 138 -3.08 -8.41 15.55
C MET A 138 -1.64 -8.22 16.05
N GLU A 139 -1.04 -7.05 15.83
CA GLU A 139 0.29 -6.71 16.32
C GLU A 139 0.30 -6.43 17.84
N ILE A 140 -0.73 -5.76 18.37
CA ILE A 140 -0.93 -5.62 19.82
C ILE A 140 -1.08 -7.00 20.47
N ALA A 141 -1.99 -7.84 19.94
CA ALA A 141 -2.24 -9.17 20.48
C ALA A 141 -0.99 -10.08 20.47
N GLN A 142 -0.07 -9.87 19.52
CA GLN A 142 1.18 -10.63 19.41
C GLN A 142 2.05 -10.46 20.66
N ASP A 143 2.11 -9.26 21.23
CA ASP A 143 2.99 -8.94 22.34
C ASP A 143 2.30 -8.97 23.70
N LEU A 144 0.98 -9.14 23.74
CA LEU A 144 0.27 -9.46 24.98
C LEU A 144 0.67 -10.83 25.53
N PRO A 145 0.65 -11.05 26.85
CA PRO A 145 0.97 -12.33 27.45
C PRO A 145 0.14 -13.47 26.88
N GLY A 146 0.77 -14.45 26.24
CA GLY A 146 0.11 -15.57 25.55
C GLY A 146 -0.03 -15.41 24.05
N GLY A 147 0.35 -14.27 23.47
CA GLY A 147 0.35 -14.03 22.03
C GLY A 147 -1.06 -13.88 21.45
N ARG A 148 -1.23 -14.20 20.17
CA ARG A 148 -2.50 -14.05 19.40
C ARG A 148 -3.58 -15.07 19.82
N THR A 149 -3.94 -15.09 21.11
CA THR A 149 -5.11 -15.84 21.59
C THR A 149 -6.40 -15.12 21.21
N LYS A 150 -7.54 -15.84 21.20
CA LYS A 150 -8.86 -15.24 20.97
C LYS A 150 -9.14 -14.08 21.92
N ALA A 151 -8.85 -14.24 23.23
CA ALA A 151 -9.05 -13.20 24.24
C ALA A 151 -8.17 -11.96 23.94
N ASN A 152 -6.88 -12.17 23.74
CA ASN A 152 -5.96 -11.07 23.44
C ASN A 152 -6.32 -10.32 22.16
N ILE A 153 -6.84 -11.00 21.13
CA ILE A 153 -7.28 -10.34 19.90
C ILE A 153 -8.53 -9.47 20.14
N TYR A 154 -9.46 -9.89 21.00
CA TYR A 154 -10.58 -9.03 21.39
C TYR A 154 -10.11 -7.80 22.16
N ASP A 155 -9.30 -7.99 23.20
CA ASP A 155 -8.73 -6.89 23.98
C ASP A 155 -7.92 -5.93 23.10
N ALA A 156 -7.13 -6.48 22.17
CA ALA A 156 -6.31 -5.69 21.23
C ALA A 156 -7.14 -4.88 20.22
N GLN A 157 -8.31 -5.36 19.79
CA GLN A 157 -9.21 -4.56 18.95
C GLN A 157 -9.74 -3.34 19.72
N ASP A 158 -10.09 -3.52 20.99
CA ASP A 158 -10.56 -2.42 21.83
C ASP A 158 -9.44 -1.39 22.05
N ILE A 159 -8.21 -1.83 22.27
CA ILE A 159 -7.03 -0.96 22.39
C ILE A 159 -6.79 -0.19 21.09
N ALA A 160 -6.72 -0.87 19.95
CA ALA A 160 -6.46 -0.24 18.65
C ALA A 160 -7.52 0.81 18.31
N VAL A 161 -8.79 0.51 18.55
CA VAL A 161 -9.90 1.42 18.30
C VAL A 161 -9.88 2.60 19.29
N ALA A 162 -9.64 2.36 20.57
CA ALA A 162 -9.55 3.42 21.57
C ALA A 162 -8.41 4.42 21.25
N ALA A 163 -7.28 3.91 20.78
CA ALA A 163 -6.12 4.73 20.43
C ALA A 163 -6.31 5.52 19.13
N MET A 164 -6.88 4.91 18.08
CA MET A 164 -6.75 5.39 16.69
C MET A 164 -8.08 5.56 15.93
N ASN A 165 -9.25 5.50 16.55
CA ASN A 165 -10.54 5.43 15.85
C ASN A 165 -10.96 6.70 15.09
N CYS A 166 -10.24 7.80 15.21
CA CYS A 166 -10.55 9.06 14.52
C CYS A 166 -12.02 9.54 14.70
N GLY A 167 -12.63 9.21 15.85
CA GLY A 167 -14.04 9.54 16.15
C GLY A 167 -15.08 8.61 15.52
N LEU A 168 -14.67 7.46 14.95
CA LEU A 168 -15.59 6.52 14.29
C LEU A 168 -16.35 5.66 15.29
N VAL A 169 -17.65 5.90 15.39
CA VAL A 169 -18.56 5.10 16.25
C VAL A 169 -18.76 3.69 15.70
N SER A 170 -18.75 3.51 14.39
CA SER A 170 -19.00 2.21 13.74
C SER A 170 -17.96 1.14 14.06
N LEU A 171 -16.74 1.53 14.42
CA LEU A 171 -15.68 0.60 14.81
C LEU A 171 -15.73 0.23 16.30
N VAL A 172 -16.35 1.06 17.14
CA VAL A 172 -16.40 0.85 18.60
C VAL A 172 -17.29 -0.32 18.98
N ASP A 173 -18.43 -0.49 18.29
CA ASP A 173 -19.44 -1.48 18.68
C ASP A 173 -19.11 -2.93 18.31
N LYS A 174 -18.34 -3.15 17.23
CA LYS A 174 -18.12 -4.49 16.64
C LYS A 174 -16.65 -4.83 16.41
N GLY A 175 -15.77 -3.86 16.59
CA GLY A 175 -14.35 -3.99 16.29
C GLY A 175 -14.03 -3.96 14.77
N PRO A 176 -12.79 -3.66 14.41
CA PRO A 176 -12.38 -3.44 13.01
C PRO A 176 -12.46 -4.70 12.14
N MET A 177 -12.30 -5.89 12.72
CA MET A 177 -12.32 -7.15 11.96
C MET A 177 -13.72 -7.60 11.56
N THR A 178 -14.74 -7.32 12.38
CA THR A 178 -16.09 -7.90 12.20
C THR A 178 -17.15 -6.87 11.83
N THR A 179 -16.80 -5.59 11.79
CA THR A 179 -17.72 -4.54 11.36
C THR A 179 -18.10 -4.75 9.90
N ARG A 180 -19.40 -4.93 9.65
CA ARG A 180 -19.90 -5.04 8.28
C ARG A 180 -19.77 -3.68 7.60
N ILE A 181 -19.05 -3.64 6.50
CA ILE A 181 -18.94 -2.44 5.66
C ILE A 181 -20.16 -2.40 4.73
N ASP A 182 -20.86 -1.28 4.74
CA ASP A 182 -22.02 -1.02 3.88
C ASP A 182 -22.10 0.47 3.50
N SER A 183 -23.14 0.84 2.78
CA SER A 183 -23.33 2.21 2.29
C SER A 183 -23.41 3.29 3.39
N SER A 184 -23.67 2.91 4.62
CA SER A 184 -23.81 3.87 5.72
C SER A 184 -22.50 4.23 6.41
N ASN A 185 -21.47 3.36 6.29
CA ASN A 185 -20.21 3.52 7.03
C ASN A 185 -18.96 3.42 6.14
N VAL A 186 -19.08 3.04 4.87
CA VAL A 186 -17.95 2.81 3.98
C VAL A 186 -17.04 4.04 3.83
N ALA A 187 -17.63 5.22 3.72
CA ALA A 187 -16.86 6.46 3.53
C ALA A 187 -15.94 6.76 4.72
N GLU A 188 -16.47 6.63 5.93
CA GLU A 188 -15.72 6.85 7.17
C GLU A 188 -14.65 5.78 7.36
N ILE A 189 -15.00 4.50 7.16
CA ILE A 189 -14.07 3.38 7.36
C ILE A 189 -12.91 3.45 6.37
N VAL A 190 -13.17 3.68 5.08
CA VAL A 190 -12.11 3.80 4.07
C VAL A 190 -11.21 4.97 4.38
N LYS A 191 -11.76 6.15 4.68
CA LYS A 191 -10.96 7.33 5.00
C LYS A 191 -10.10 7.14 6.25
N SER A 192 -10.64 6.53 7.30
CA SER A 192 -9.87 6.32 8.53
C SER A 192 -8.83 5.21 8.38
N SER A 193 -9.11 4.16 7.59
CA SER A 193 -8.13 3.12 7.25
C SER A 193 -6.95 3.73 6.50
N GLU A 194 -7.23 4.55 5.49
CA GLU A 194 -6.19 5.26 4.74
C GLU A 194 -5.41 6.23 5.64
N ALA A 195 -6.07 6.92 6.55
CA ALA A 195 -5.39 7.79 7.51
C ALA A 195 -4.42 7.01 8.42
N LEU A 196 -4.82 5.83 8.90
CA LEU A 196 -3.93 4.97 9.70
C LEU A 196 -2.79 4.40 8.86
N GLY A 197 -3.06 3.97 7.63
CA GLY A 197 -2.01 3.54 6.69
C GLY A 197 -1.00 4.64 6.41
N GLU A 198 -1.49 5.88 6.20
CA GLU A 198 -0.64 7.04 5.98
C GLU A 198 0.20 7.40 7.23
N ILE A 199 -0.32 7.20 8.44
CA ILE A 199 0.47 7.35 9.68
C ILE A 199 1.66 6.36 9.66
N VAL A 200 1.43 5.10 9.34
CA VAL A 200 2.48 4.09 9.23
C VAL A 200 3.50 4.47 8.15
N ARG A 201 3.02 4.84 6.97
CA ARG A 201 3.85 5.21 5.81
C ARG A 201 4.75 6.41 6.10
N ARG A 202 4.18 7.51 6.60
CA ARG A 202 4.96 8.72 6.92
C ARG A 202 5.95 8.48 8.05
N THR A 203 5.56 7.73 9.10
CA THR A 203 6.48 7.36 10.18
C THR A 203 7.67 6.58 9.64
N ARG A 204 7.44 5.58 8.78
CA ARG A 204 8.50 4.85 8.08
C ARG A 204 9.39 5.79 7.27
N ASP A 205 8.79 6.66 6.46
CA ASP A 205 9.52 7.54 5.56
C ASP A 205 10.41 8.52 6.32
N TRP A 206 9.93 9.04 7.44
CA TRP A 206 10.75 9.86 8.33
C TRP A 206 11.90 9.08 8.94
N LEU A 207 11.66 7.87 9.45
CA LEU A 207 12.71 7.00 9.98
C LEU A 207 13.74 6.62 8.92
N LEU A 208 13.31 6.30 7.71
CA LEU A 208 14.20 6.03 6.57
C LEU A 208 15.03 7.26 6.19
N SER A 209 14.45 8.45 6.23
CA SER A 209 15.17 9.71 5.96
C SER A 209 16.28 9.96 6.98
N ALA A 210 16.12 9.47 8.19
CA ALA A 210 17.11 9.52 9.27
C ALA A 210 18.15 8.37 9.21
N GLY A 211 18.10 7.53 8.17
CA GLY A 211 19.03 6.42 7.99
C GLY A 211 18.68 5.15 8.79
N TYR A 212 17.50 5.10 9.42
CA TYR A 212 17.02 3.88 10.08
C TYR A 212 16.39 2.93 9.07
N VAL A 213 16.67 1.63 9.22
CA VAL A 213 16.13 0.59 8.32
C VAL A 213 14.79 0.10 8.91
N TRP A 214 13.71 0.77 8.53
CA TRP A 214 12.35 0.43 8.92
C TRP A 214 11.49 0.24 7.67
N ASP A 215 10.69 -0.82 7.65
CA ASP A 215 9.61 -1.00 6.69
C ASP A 215 8.24 -0.78 7.37
N GLY A 216 7.17 -0.85 6.59
CA GLY A 216 5.83 -0.65 7.14
C GLY A 216 5.44 -1.70 8.16
N ASP A 217 5.86 -2.97 7.96
CA ASP A 217 5.62 -4.06 8.91
C ASP A 217 6.32 -3.81 10.26
N ALA A 218 7.54 -3.28 10.24
CA ALA A 218 8.28 -2.93 11.44
C ALA A 218 7.62 -1.77 12.20
N VAL A 219 7.15 -0.74 11.49
CA VAL A 219 6.48 0.42 12.09
C VAL A 219 5.16 0.01 12.76
N ILE A 220 4.26 -0.66 12.04
CA ILE A 220 2.97 -1.05 12.62
C ILE A 220 3.15 -2.09 13.72
N GLY A 221 4.18 -2.95 13.61
CA GLY A 221 4.56 -3.90 14.64
C GLY A 221 5.06 -3.22 15.92
N ALA A 222 5.87 -2.17 15.79
CA ALA A 222 6.34 -1.38 16.94
C ALA A 222 5.21 -0.56 17.57
N MET A 223 4.33 0.06 16.76
CA MET A 223 3.13 0.73 17.27
C MET A 223 2.24 -0.23 18.07
N GLY A 224 2.00 -1.45 17.54
CA GLY A 224 1.22 -2.46 18.25
C GLY A 224 1.88 -2.93 19.53
N SER A 225 3.20 -3.12 19.52
CA SER A 225 3.97 -3.48 20.70
C SER A 225 3.91 -2.40 21.78
N ASP A 226 3.93 -1.15 21.37
CA ASP A 226 3.89 -0.01 22.29
C ASP A 226 2.51 0.14 22.93
N LEU A 227 1.45 -0.04 22.15
CA LEU A 227 0.06 0.09 22.58
C LEU A 227 -0.43 -0.98 23.59
N ILE A 228 0.38 -1.96 23.98
CA ILE A 228 -0.03 -2.94 25.00
C ILE A 228 -0.35 -2.30 26.36
N ASP A 229 0.14 -1.11 26.62
CA ASP A 229 -0.18 -0.28 27.77
C ASP A 229 -1.06 0.95 27.43
N ASN A 230 -1.62 0.98 26.22
CA ASN A 230 -2.52 2.00 25.65
C ASN A 230 -1.87 3.33 25.26
N VAL A 231 -0.56 3.42 25.18
CA VAL A 231 0.17 4.64 24.81
C VAL A 231 1.29 4.31 23.82
N ILE A 232 1.58 5.21 22.88
CA ILE A 232 2.75 5.12 22.00
C ILE A 232 3.82 6.05 22.56
N ASP A 233 4.69 5.52 23.42
CA ASP A 233 5.74 6.29 24.11
C ASP A 233 7.13 5.65 24.03
N GLY A 234 7.22 4.48 23.39
CA GLY A 234 8.46 3.74 23.22
C GLY A 234 8.80 2.79 24.37
N ALA A 235 7.86 2.54 25.30
CA ALA A 235 8.12 1.73 26.50
C ALA A 235 7.12 0.57 26.73
N GLY A 236 6.10 0.42 25.90
CA GLY A 236 5.03 -0.57 26.13
C GLY A 236 5.48 -2.02 26.04
N GLY A 237 6.11 -2.44 24.94
CA GLY A 237 6.47 -3.82 24.69
C GLY A 237 7.85 -4.04 24.08
N PRO A 238 8.18 -5.29 23.71
CA PRO A 238 9.54 -5.65 23.32
C PRO A 238 10.00 -5.06 21.97
N ARG A 239 9.08 -4.59 21.13
CA ARG A 239 9.37 -3.95 19.84
C ARG A 239 9.20 -2.44 19.87
N SER A 240 8.85 -1.87 21.03
CA SER A 240 8.68 -0.42 21.21
C SER A 240 10.00 0.33 20.99
N ASP A 241 9.90 1.53 20.43
CA ASP A 241 11.03 2.42 20.17
C ASP A 241 10.62 3.86 20.44
N ALA A 242 11.36 4.55 21.31
CA ALA A 242 10.99 5.88 21.79
C ALA A 242 11.02 6.95 20.68
N ARG A 243 11.96 6.84 19.73
CA ARG A 243 12.05 7.76 18.59
C ARG A 243 10.90 7.53 17.62
N MET A 244 10.64 6.26 17.27
CA MET A 244 9.49 5.89 16.43
C MET A 244 8.20 6.41 17.06
N ALA A 245 8.01 6.22 18.37
CA ALA A 245 6.84 6.68 19.10
C ALA A 245 6.67 8.22 19.03
N ALA A 246 7.74 8.98 19.25
CA ALA A 246 7.71 10.43 19.17
C ALA A 246 7.39 10.92 17.75
N ILE A 247 8.03 10.35 16.71
CA ILE A 247 7.75 10.66 15.31
C ILE A 247 6.30 10.32 14.97
N THR A 248 5.82 9.12 15.33
CA THR A 248 4.43 8.69 15.10
C THR A 248 3.44 9.68 15.72
N SER A 249 3.72 10.19 16.91
CA SER A 249 2.85 11.16 17.58
C SER A 249 2.67 12.45 16.78
N ILE A 250 3.72 12.94 16.16
CA ILE A 250 3.66 14.15 15.32
C ILE A 250 3.03 13.83 13.95
N VAL A 251 3.31 12.67 13.38
CA VAL A 251 2.64 12.22 12.15
C VAL A 251 1.14 12.06 12.37
N ILE A 252 0.70 11.56 13.52
CA ILE A 252 -0.73 11.54 13.91
C ILE A 252 -1.31 12.96 13.86
N ALA A 253 -0.60 13.97 14.37
CA ALA A 253 -1.06 15.35 14.30
C ALA A 253 -1.22 15.83 12.85
N GLN A 254 -0.24 15.60 11.98
CA GLN A 254 -0.31 15.98 10.57
C GLN A 254 -1.50 15.31 9.87
N VAL A 255 -1.60 13.98 9.93
CA VAL A 255 -2.64 13.21 9.25
C VAL A 255 -4.04 13.54 9.77
N LEU A 256 -4.19 13.72 11.09
CA LEU A 256 -5.45 14.09 11.70
C LEU A 256 -5.91 15.47 11.23
N LEU A 257 -5.04 16.49 11.29
CA LEU A 257 -5.37 17.86 10.91
C LEU A 257 -5.71 17.98 9.40
N GLU A 258 -5.07 17.19 8.56
CA GLU A 258 -5.42 17.07 7.15
C GLU A 258 -6.79 16.40 6.97
N SER A 259 -7.03 15.29 7.65
CA SER A 259 -8.26 14.50 7.55
C SER A 259 -9.49 15.25 8.06
N MET A 260 -9.32 16.09 9.06
CA MET A 260 -10.37 16.96 9.59
C MET A 260 -10.90 17.95 8.56
N GLY A 261 -10.15 18.30 7.53
CA GLY A 261 -10.53 19.27 6.51
C GLY A 261 -10.73 18.70 5.12
N ASN A 262 -10.90 17.41 4.97
CA ASN A 262 -10.92 16.75 3.65
C ASN A 262 -9.69 17.08 2.79
N GLU A 263 -8.55 17.26 3.44
CA GLU A 263 -7.26 17.59 2.82
C GLU A 263 -6.24 16.48 3.08
N LEU A 264 -6.67 15.25 3.37
CA LEU A 264 -5.75 14.13 3.56
C LEU A 264 -4.86 13.97 2.33
N TYR A 265 -3.56 14.07 2.54
CA TYR A 265 -2.56 13.83 1.51
C TYR A 265 -2.03 12.42 1.68
N VAL A 266 -2.05 11.66 0.60
CA VAL A 266 -1.49 10.31 0.52
C VAL A 266 -0.38 10.34 -0.52
N ASN A 267 0.81 9.95 -0.14
CA ASN A 267 2.02 10.11 -0.96
C ASN A 267 2.20 11.56 -1.50
N GLY A 268 1.86 12.56 -0.70
CA GLY A 268 1.97 13.96 -1.07
C GLY A 268 0.90 14.49 -2.04
N VAL A 269 -0.11 13.68 -2.37
CA VAL A 269 -1.23 14.06 -3.25
C VAL A 269 -2.52 14.11 -2.44
N ASN A 270 -3.35 15.14 -2.62
CA ASN A 270 -4.66 15.20 -1.98
C ASN A 270 -5.52 14.01 -2.42
N ALA A 271 -5.88 13.15 -1.47
CA ALA A 271 -6.53 11.87 -1.73
C ALA A 271 -8.06 11.93 -1.83
N THR A 272 -8.70 13.10 -1.67
CA THR A 272 -10.17 13.22 -1.64
C THR A 272 -10.83 12.57 -2.85
N ALA A 273 -10.38 12.91 -4.07
CA ALA A 273 -10.95 12.35 -5.30
C ALA A 273 -10.68 10.85 -5.46
N SER A 274 -9.51 10.37 -5.05
CA SER A 274 -9.15 8.95 -5.09
C SER A 274 -9.96 8.14 -4.08
N LEU A 275 -10.19 8.67 -2.86
CA LEU A 275 -11.04 8.06 -1.85
C LEU A 275 -12.49 7.96 -2.32
N GLU A 276 -13.05 9.02 -2.91
CA GLU A 276 -14.39 9.01 -3.48
C GLU A 276 -14.52 7.96 -4.60
N ALA A 277 -13.54 7.88 -5.50
CA ALA A 277 -13.51 6.89 -6.57
C ALA A 277 -13.41 5.45 -6.02
N ALA A 278 -12.58 5.23 -5.00
CA ALA A 278 -12.41 3.95 -4.33
C ALA A 278 -13.73 3.47 -3.67
N ILE A 279 -14.44 4.35 -2.98
CA ILE A 279 -15.75 4.06 -2.37
C ILE A 279 -16.79 3.69 -3.45
N GLN A 280 -16.78 4.38 -4.59
CA GLN A 280 -17.68 4.06 -5.70
C GLN A 280 -17.40 2.68 -6.29
N MET A 281 -16.14 2.27 -6.39
CA MET A 281 -15.75 0.95 -6.91
C MET A 281 -16.23 -0.21 -6.01
N MET A 282 -16.33 -0.02 -4.72
CA MET A 282 -16.84 -1.04 -3.80
C MET A 282 -18.33 -1.38 -4.02
N ASN A 283 -19.01 -0.63 -4.86
CA ASN A 283 -20.33 -0.91 -5.45
C ASN A 283 -21.44 -1.30 -4.46
N PHE A 284 -21.65 -0.50 -3.44
CA PHE A 284 -22.79 -0.67 -2.52
C PHE A 284 -24.13 -0.18 -3.08
N GLY A 285 -24.22 0.17 -4.38
CA GLY A 285 -25.45 0.55 -5.06
C GLY A 285 -26.03 1.92 -4.68
N VAL A 286 -25.24 2.79 -4.07
CA VAL A 286 -25.66 4.14 -3.64
C VAL A 286 -24.69 5.18 -4.20
N ALA A 287 -25.19 6.38 -4.48
CA ALA A 287 -24.32 7.53 -4.72
C ALA A 287 -23.36 7.67 -3.53
N SER A 288 -22.07 7.83 -3.83
CA SER A 288 -21.02 7.94 -2.80
C SER A 288 -21.44 8.95 -1.73
N PRO A 289 -21.55 8.57 -0.46
CA PRO A 289 -21.71 9.55 0.57
C PRO A 289 -20.49 10.47 0.56
N ALA A 290 -20.68 11.75 0.82
CA ALA A 290 -19.56 12.67 1.00
C ALA A 290 -18.62 12.11 2.06
N LEU A 291 -17.30 12.21 1.83
CA LEU A 291 -16.31 11.85 2.84
C LEU A 291 -16.56 12.71 4.08
N GLY A 292 -16.92 12.07 5.19
CA GLY A 292 -17.12 12.73 6.47
C GLY A 292 -15.81 13.34 6.98
N GLU A 293 -15.92 14.29 7.89
CA GLU A 293 -14.77 14.82 8.62
C GLU A 293 -14.40 13.84 9.74
N LEU A 294 -13.11 13.51 9.87
CA LEU A 294 -12.62 12.75 11.01
C LEU A 294 -12.43 13.70 12.20
N THR A 295 -12.59 13.19 13.41
CA THR A 295 -12.39 13.94 14.64
C THR A 295 -11.34 13.30 15.52
N ALA A 296 -10.67 14.10 16.36
CA ALA A 296 -9.75 13.57 17.36
C ALA A 296 -10.51 12.97 18.54
N ASN A 297 -10.06 11.82 19.01
CA ASN A 297 -10.44 11.31 20.32
C ASN A 297 -9.44 11.79 21.41
N SER A 298 -9.74 11.52 22.67
CA SER A 298 -8.87 11.93 23.79
C SER A 298 -7.49 11.26 23.77
N ALA A 299 -7.41 10.00 23.33
CA ALA A 299 -6.15 9.27 23.25
C ALA A 299 -5.23 9.85 22.18
N MET A 300 -5.77 10.15 20.98
CA MET A 300 -4.99 10.81 19.92
C MET A 300 -4.47 12.19 20.34
N LEU A 301 -5.30 13.00 21.01
CA LEU A 301 -4.86 14.31 21.51
C LEU A 301 -3.78 14.17 22.60
N ALA A 302 -3.90 13.21 23.48
CA ALA A 302 -2.87 12.92 24.48
C ALA A 302 -1.57 12.47 23.80
N GLN A 303 -1.68 11.63 22.77
CA GLN A 303 -0.54 11.14 21.99
C GLN A 303 0.21 12.28 21.28
N ILE A 304 -0.52 13.20 20.63
CA ILE A 304 0.05 14.39 19.98
C ILE A 304 0.79 15.26 21.02
N ASN A 305 0.17 15.47 22.18
CA ASN A 305 0.79 16.25 23.26
C ASN A 305 2.08 15.62 23.79
N LEU A 306 2.17 14.28 23.81
CA LEU A 306 3.38 13.56 24.20
C LEU A 306 4.53 13.84 23.21
N GLY A 307 4.28 13.72 21.90
CA GLY A 307 5.29 14.02 20.89
C GLY A 307 5.75 15.48 20.89
N LEU A 308 4.80 16.41 21.03
CA LEU A 308 5.13 17.85 21.16
C LEU A 308 5.91 18.15 22.45
N ALA A 309 5.64 17.45 23.55
CA ALA A 309 6.39 17.60 24.78
C ALA A 309 7.83 17.09 24.63
N ALA A 310 8.03 15.97 23.93
CA ALA A 310 9.35 15.46 23.62
C ALA A 310 10.17 16.47 22.81
N ALA A 311 9.56 17.07 21.78
CA ALA A 311 10.19 18.09 20.95
C ALA A 311 10.48 19.38 21.73
N ASP A 312 9.54 19.84 22.56
CA ASP A 312 9.67 21.04 23.40
C ASP A 312 10.84 20.91 24.39
N ALA A 313 11.07 19.68 24.89
CA ALA A 313 12.17 19.39 25.83
C ALA A 313 13.56 19.39 25.17
N ILE A 314 13.65 19.08 23.87
CA ILE A 314 14.92 19.04 23.15
C ILE A 314 15.17 20.32 22.32
N SER A 315 14.24 21.28 22.38
CA SER A 315 14.30 22.54 21.63
C SER A 315 13.78 23.70 22.48
N ASN A 316 14.39 24.86 22.31
CA ASN A 316 13.91 26.13 22.90
C ASN A 316 13.01 26.92 21.93
N ASP A 317 12.41 26.27 20.94
CA ASP A 317 11.55 26.96 19.96
C ASP A 317 10.16 27.22 20.55
N VAL A 318 9.86 28.50 20.80
CA VAL A 318 8.59 28.94 21.35
C VAL A 318 7.37 28.50 20.50
N ARG A 319 7.54 28.28 19.20
CA ARG A 319 6.46 27.81 18.32
C ARG A 319 5.96 26.42 18.72
N ILE A 320 6.85 25.55 19.22
CA ILE A 320 6.49 24.20 19.69
C ILE A 320 5.64 24.30 20.96
N SER A 321 6.07 25.11 21.90
CA SER A 321 5.34 25.37 23.15
C SER A 321 3.94 26.00 22.87
N ASP A 322 3.86 26.97 21.97
CA ASP A 322 2.60 27.60 21.55
C ASP A 322 1.67 26.59 20.85
N LEU A 323 2.21 25.75 19.97
CA LEU A 323 1.43 24.68 19.30
C LEU A 323 0.92 23.66 20.32
N ARG A 324 1.77 23.22 21.25
CA ARG A 324 1.40 22.31 22.34
C ARG A 324 0.27 22.87 23.21
N GLN A 325 0.36 24.15 23.58
CA GLN A 325 -0.69 24.82 24.34
C GLN A 325 -2.01 24.86 23.57
N SER A 326 -1.96 25.15 22.27
CA SER A 326 -3.12 25.16 21.39
C SER A 326 -3.77 23.79 21.24
N VAL A 327 -2.98 22.73 21.02
CA VAL A 327 -3.46 21.35 20.94
C VAL A 327 -4.11 20.92 22.25
N SER A 328 -3.54 21.29 23.40
CA SER A 328 -4.12 21.00 24.72
C SER A 328 -5.49 21.68 24.93
N GLY A 329 -5.81 22.72 24.18
CA GLY A 329 -7.11 23.38 24.17
C GLY A 329 -8.18 22.69 23.30
N ILE A 330 -7.79 21.76 22.45
CA ILE A 330 -8.72 21.02 21.59
C ILE A 330 -9.48 20.00 22.44
N GLN A 331 -10.80 20.05 22.38
CA GLN A 331 -11.66 19.07 23.05
C GLN A 331 -11.93 17.86 22.14
N PRO A 332 -12.00 16.64 22.69
CA PRO A 332 -12.39 15.46 21.91
C PRO A 332 -13.73 15.66 21.21
N GLY A 333 -13.82 15.24 19.94
CA GLY A 333 -15.03 15.39 19.12
C GLY A 333 -15.34 16.81 18.69
N LEU A 334 -14.44 17.78 18.94
CA LEU A 334 -14.60 19.16 18.48
C LEU A 334 -14.66 19.18 16.94
N GLN A 335 -15.61 19.97 16.41
CA GLN A 335 -15.73 20.14 14.96
C GLN A 335 -14.42 20.67 14.36
N PRO A 336 -13.99 20.15 13.21
CA PRO A 336 -12.69 20.46 12.63
C PRO A 336 -12.42 21.95 12.42
N GLU A 337 -13.42 22.71 12.01
CA GLU A 337 -13.31 24.16 11.80
C GLU A 337 -12.89 24.90 13.09
N PHE A 338 -13.45 24.49 14.23
CA PHE A 338 -13.10 25.08 15.51
C PHE A 338 -11.72 24.64 15.99
N ALA A 339 -11.38 23.35 15.81
CA ALA A 339 -10.06 22.86 16.15
C ALA A 339 -8.96 23.62 15.37
N ARG A 340 -9.15 23.84 14.08
CA ARG A 340 -8.22 24.63 13.24
C ARG A 340 -8.11 26.08 13.65
N SER A 341 -9.19 26.69 14.13
CA SER A 341 -9.19 28.10 14.52
C SER A 341 -8.36 28.40 15.76
N ILE A 342 -8.04 27.40 16.56
CA ILE A 342 -7.24 27.52 17.78
C ILE A 342 -5.75 27.36 17.50
N LEU A 343 -5.38 26.72 16.37
CA LEU A 343 -4.00 26.45 16.02
C LEU A 343 -3.28 27.70 15.51
N PRO A 344 -1.98 27.86 15.77
CA PRO A 344 -1.14 28.87 15.14
C PRO A 344 -1.21 28.78 13.61
N GLN A 345 -1.03 29.89 12.90
CA GLN A 345 -1.10 29.91 11.43
C GLN A 345 0.00 29.07 10.75
N ASP A 346 1.13 28.92 11.42
CA ASP A 346 2.32 28.19 10.98
C ASP A 346 2.41 26.76 11.54
N TYR A 347 1.32 26.24 12.12
CA TYR A 347 1.32 24.93 12.77
C TYR A 347 1.88 23.79 11.87
N ARG A 348 1.61 23.83 10.55
CA ARG A 348 2.12 22.81 9.61
C ARG A 348 3.63 22.83 9.53
N GLN A 349 4.22 24.01 9.36
CA GLN A 349 5.66 24.19 9.34
C GLN A 349 6.27 23.80 10.69
N THR A 350 5.63 24.15 11.78
CA THR A 350 6.09 23.78 13.12
C THR A 350 6.08 22.26 13.31
N LEU A 351 5.08 21.52 12.81
CA LEU A 351 5.07 20.05 12.86
C LEU A 351 6.20 19.44 12.03
N ASP A 352 6.49 20.00 10.85
CA ASP A 352 7.62 19.54 10.02
C ASP A 352 8.95 19.80 10.72
N ASP A 353 9.13 20.98 11.32
CA ASP A 353 10.34 21.33 12.08
C ASP A 353 10.52 20.40 13.31
N VAL A 354 9.42 20.06 13.99
CA VAL A 354 9.42 19.09 15.10
C VAL A 354 9.88 17.70 14.65
N LEU A 355 9.42 17.24 13.49
CA LEU A 355 9.86 15.94 12.95
C LEU A 355 11.36 15.95 12.67
N LEU A 356 11.90 17.03 12.13
CA LEU A 356 13.35 17.17 11.94
C LEU A 356 14.12 17.13 13.25
N LEU A 357 13.62 17.77 14.31
CA LEU A 357 14.22 17.71 15.64
C LEU A 357 14.21 16.29 16.22
N LEU A 358 13.09 15.58 16.12
CA LEU A 358 12.94 14.22 16.66
C LEU A 358 13.82 13.20 15.92
N ILE A 359 14.04 13.39 14.63
CA ILE A 359 14.96 12.56 13.85
C ILE A 359 16.40 12.72 14.34
N GLY A 360 16.85 13.97 14.54
CA GLY A 360 18.21 14.29 14.99
C GLY A 360 18.42 14.13 16.49
N GLY A 361 17.35 14.10 17.30
CA GLY A 361 17.43 14.07 18.76
C GLY A 361 18.07 12.80 19.33
N ASP A 362 18.66 12.89 20.52
CA ASP A 362 19.18 11.72 21.23
C ASP A 362 18.05 10.78 21.69
N ALA A 363 18.13 9.50 21.35
CA ALA A 363 17.10 8.52 21.68
C ALA A 363 16.91 8.33 23.20
N GLY A 364 17.96 8.45 23.98
CA GLY A 364 17.91 8.36 25.45
C GLY A 364 17.17 9.56 26.05
N THR A 365 17.42 10.75 25.52
CA THR A 365 16.71 11.98 25.90
C THR A 365 15.23 11.88 25.55
N ILE A 366 14.90 11.45 24.34
CA ILE A 366 13.50 11.24 23.90
C ILE A 366 12.80 10.23 24.82
N ALA A 367 13.41 9.09 25.12
CA ALA A 367 12.86 8.08 26.02
C ALA A 367 12.63 8.62 27.44
N THR A 368 13.57 9.39 27.97
CA THR A 368 13.46 10.01 29.29
C THR A 368 12.30 11.02 29.33
N VAL A 369 12.17 11.84 28.31
CA VAL A 369 11.09 12.82 28.21
C VAL A 369 9.73 12.13 28.11
N ASN A 370 9.61 11.11 27.26
CA ASN A 370 8.38 10.34 27.13
C ASN A 370 7.96 9.74 28.48
N ASP A 371 8.88 9.15 29.23
CA ASP A 371 8.61 8.59 30.55
C ASP A 371 8.19 9.66 31.57
N VAL A 372 8.88 10.80 31.60
CA VAL A 372 8.53 11.91 32.48
C VAL A 372 7.15 12.47 32.18
N VAL A 373 6.83 12.73 30.90
CA VAL A 373 5.53 13.28 30.49
C VAL A 373 4.40 12.29 30.76
N ARG A 374 4.61 11.01 30.46
CA ARG A 374 3.65 9.94 30.76
C ARG A 374 3.28 9.88 32.25
N ASN A 375 4.25 10.03 33.12
CA ASN A 375 4.06 10.00 34.59
C ASN A 375 3.57 11.34 35.17
N GLY A 376 3.23 12.32 34.35
CA GLY A 376 2.76 13.64 34.77
C GLY A 376 3.85 14.48 35.46
N GLY A 377 5.11 14.14 35.21
CA GLY A 377 6.26 14.87 35.73
C GLY A 377 6.51 16.18 34.99
N VAL A 378 7.29 17.06 35.60
CA VAL A 378 7.84 18.25 34.95
C VAL A 378 9.22 17.86 34.41
N ILE A 379 9.43 18.11 33.12
CA ILE A 379 10.75 17.95 32.52
C ILE A 379 11.70 18.88 33.23
N PRO A 380 12.80 18.38 33.82
CA PRO A 380 13.79 19.25 34.46
C PRO A 380 14.34 20.21 33.40
N ASP A 381 14.29 21.52 33.70
CA ASP A 381 15.10 22.51 32.97
C ASP A 381 16.57 22.10 33.20
N GLU A 382 17.22 21.60 32.17
CA GLU A 382 18.68 21.43 32.24
C GLU A 382 19.29 22.83 32.24
N ASP A 383 19.89 23.22 33.38
CA ASP A 383 20.79 24.36 33.41
C ASP A 383 21.88 24.17 32.32
N PRO A 384 22.14 25.18 31.49
CA PRO A 384 23.16 25.05 30.48
C PRO A 384 24.50 24.70 31.11
N PRO A 385 25.24 23.69 30.61
CA PRO A 385 26.54 23.35 31.12
C PRO A 385 27.47 24.57 31.02
N PRO A 386 28.39 24.76 31.98
CA PRO A 386 29.29 25.89 31.97
C PRO A 386 30.15 25.90 30.71
N ASP A 387 30.33 27.09 30.12
CA ASP A 387 31.06 27.43 28.91
C ASP A 387 32.32 26.58 28.63
N ASP A 388 32.16 25.39 28.04
CA ASP A 388 33.23 24.79 27.25
C ASP A 388 33.11 25.32 25.80
N PRO A 389 34.20 25.60 25.14
CA PRO A 389 34.11 26.02 23.71
C PRO A 389 33.39 24.93 22.92
N PRO A 390 32.46 25.29 22.04
CA PRO A 390 31.70 24.31 21.26
C PRO A 390 32.66 23.31 20.61
N PRO A 391 32.33 22.00 20.62
CA PRO A 391 33.14 21.02 19.91
C PRO A 391 33.31 21.46 18.45
N ALA A 392 34.49 21.21 17.89
CA ALA A 392 34.77 21.58 16.52
C ALA A 392 33.81 20.81 15.59
N ASN A 393 33.17 21.52 14.64
CA ASN A 393 32.27 20.92 13.65
C ASN A 393 32.96 19.76 12.91
N THR A 394 32.28 18.65 12.76
CA THR A 394 32.69 17.50 11.96
C THR A 394 31.85 17.50 10.66
N PRO A 395 32.47 17.52 9.47
CA PRO A 395 31.71 17.52 8.23
C PRO A 395 30.73 16.34 8.12
N PRO A 396 29.55 16.54 7.50
CA PRO A 396 28.59 15.48 7.31
C PRO A 396 29.13 14.40 6.37
N ALA A 397 28.59 13.19 6.46
CA ALA A 397 28.90 12.08 5.55
C ALA A 397 27.66 11.73 4.73
N ILE A 398 27.86 11.47 3.43
CA ILE A 398 26.81 11.04 2.52
C ILE A 398 27.24 9.77 1.77
N SER A 399 26.32 8.83 1.59
CA SER A 399 26.59 7.57 0.90
C SER A 399 25.33 7.04 0.19
N GLY A 400 25.55 6.10 -0.73
CA GLY A 400 24.47 5.43 -1.47
C GLY A 400 24.95 5.01 -2.85
N VAL A 401 24.21 4.13 -3.49
CA VAL A 401 24.49 3.67 -4.85
C VAL A 401 23.19 3.85 -5.67
N PRO A 402 23.05 4.97 -6.39
CA PRO A 402 21.91 5.20 -7.27
C PRO A 402 21.87 4.16 -8.39
N ALA A 403 20.68 3.75 -8.80
CA ALA A 403 20.51 2.86 -9.95
C ALA A 403 21.05 3.57 -11.21
N ALA A 404 21.93 2.88 -11.93
CA ALA A 404 22.58 3.45 -13.11
C ALA A 404 21.69 3.44 -14.37
N VAL A 405 20.59 2.69 -14.35
CA VAL A 405 19.69 2.50 -15.50
C VAL A 405 18.23 2.55 -15.01
N VAL A 406 17.39 3.16 -15.82
CA VAL A 406 15.93 3.13 -15.69
C VAL A 406 15.30 3.04 -17.07
N THR A 407 14.21 2.28 -17.22
CA THR A 407 13.47 2.20 -18.48
C THR A 407 12.39 3.29 -18.52
N VAL A 408 12.09 3.83 -19.71
CA VAL A 408 10.97 4.79 -19.89
C VAL A 408 9.68 4.28 -19.28
N ASN A 409 8.88 5.17 -18.71
CA ASN A 409 7.63 4.89 -17.99
C ASN A 409 7.81 4.01 -16.72
N THR A 410 9.05 3.81 -16.25
CA THR A 410 9.34 3.16 -14.97
C THR A 410 9.74 4.22 -13.96
N PHE A 411 9.18 4.11 -12.75
CA PHE A 411 9.49 5.05 -11.68
C PHE A 411 10.91 4.81 -11.16
N TYR A 412 11.70 5.88 -11.16
CA TYR A 412 13.03 5.93 -10.57
C TYR A 412 12.94 6.55 -9.19
N ASP A 413 13.61 5.94 -8.23
CA ASP A 413 13.66 6.41 -6.86
C ASP A 413 15.04 6.15 -6.26
N PHE A 414 15.65 7.17 -5.71
CA PHE A 414 16.92 7.07 -5.00
C PHE A 414 16.95 8.08 -3.86
N THR A 415 17.24 7.61 -2.66
CA THR A 415 17.48 8.44 -1.48
C THR A 415 18.85 8.09 -0.92
N PRO A 416 19.81 9.05 -0.80
CA PRO A 416 21.09 8.80 -0.18
C PRO A 416 20.93 8.60 1.34
N ALA A 417 21.87 7.89 1.95
CA ALA A 417 22.04 7.91 3.40
C ALA A 417 23.03 9.04 3.75
N ALA A 418 22.67 9.87 4.71
CA ALA A 418 23.54 10.90 5.23
C ALA A 418 23.54 10.90 6.77
N THR A 419 24.68 11.18 7.36
CA THR A 419 24.85 11.25 8.82
C THR A 419 25.78 12.40 9.15
N ASP A 420 25.55 12.99 10.30
CA ASP A 420 26.46 13.94 10.92
C ASP A 420 26.86 13.46 12.31
N THR A 421 28.15 13.61 12.67
CA THR A 421 28.67 13.12 13.94
C THR A 421 28.27 14.02 15.11
N ASP A 422 28.07 15.30 14.81
CA ASP A 422 27.70 16.32 15.79
C ASP A 422 26.18 16.46 15.90
N ASN A 423 25.44 15.72 15.06
CA ASN A 423 23.98 15.74 14.90
C ASN A 423 23.43 17.09 14.43
N ASP A 424 24.20 17.81 13.64
CA ASP A 424 23.73 19.06 13.04
C ASP A 424 22.64 18.82 11.98
N PRO A 425 21.69 19.75 11.85
CA PRO A 425 20.62 19.63 10.85
C PRO A 425 21.16 19.56 9.44
N LEU A 426 20.82 18.47 8.72
CA LEU A 426 21.29 18.26 7.36
C LEU A 426 20.31 18.86 6.33
N THR A 427 20.86 19.53 5.35
CA THR A 427 20.16 20.03 4.17
C THR A 427 20.77 19.48 2.91
N PHE A 428 19.95 19.22 1.90
CA PHE A 428 20.40 18.61 0.66
C PHE A 428 20.23 19.55 -0.53
N SER A 429 21.15 19.46 -1.47
CA SER A 429 21.06 20.11 -2.76
C SER A 429 21.51 19.17 -3.87
N ILE A 430 21.12 19.45 -5.11
CA ILE A 430 21.49 18.65 -6.27
C ILE A 430 21.96 19.50 -7.41
N ALA A 431 23.03 19.08 -8.05
CA ALA A 431 23.49 19.61 -9.34
C ALA A 431 23.25 18.55 -10.43
N GLY A 432 22.98 18.99 -11.66
CA GLY A 432 22.76 18.08 -12.78
C GLY A 432 21.46 17.28 -12.73
N LEU A 433 20.44 17.74 -12.00
CA LEU A 433 19.12 17.08 -11.93
C LEU A 433 18.53 16.89 -13.33
N PRO A 434 18.19 15.63 -13.75
CA PRO A 434 17.51 15.39 -15.02
C PRO A 434 16.15 16.07 -15.08
N GLY A 435 15.73 16.49 -16.27
CA GLY A 435 14.46 17.21 -16.47
C GLY A 435 13.19 16.40 -16.13
N TRP A 436 13.32 15.08 -16.10
CA TRP A 436 12.23 14.16 -15.75
C TRP A 436 12.14 13.85 -14.24
N ALA A 437 13.13 14.27 -13.45
CA ALA A 437 13.22 13.98 -12.02
C ALA A 437 12.91 15.21 -11.17
N ALA A 438 12.36 14.96 -10.00
CA ALA A 438 12.20 15.90 -8.91
C ALA A 438 13.20 15.60 -7.79
N PHE A 439 13.58 16.62 -7.03
CA PHE A 439 14.48 16.49 -5.90
C PHE A 439 13.84 17.05 -4.62
N ASN A 440 14.01 16.32 -3.54
CA ASN A 440 13.57 16.75 -2.22
C ASN A 440 14.77 17.19 -1.38
N ALA A 441 14.85 18.48 -1.09
CA ALA A 441 15.97 19.08 -0.34
C ALA A 441 15.98 18.70 1.16
N ALA A 442 14.91 18.13 1.71
CA ALA A 442 14.88 17.73 3.10
C ALA A 442 15.55 16.37 3.36
N ASN A 443 15.59 15.49 2.34
CA ASN A 443 16.12 14.13 2.50
C ASN A 443 17.03 13.67 1.36
N GLY A 444 17.32 14.54 0.40
CA GLY A 444 18.19 14.23 -0.75
C GLY A 444 17.58 13.27 -1.78
N ARG A 445 16.27 12.95 -1.68
CA ARG A 445 15.59 12.03 -2.59
C ARG A 445 15.50 12.63 -3.99
N MET A 446 15.97 11.86 -4.99
CA MET A 446 15.76 12.09 -6.42
C MET A 446 14.78 11.05 -6.95
N SER A 447 13.64 11.47 -7.48
CA SER A 447 12.62 10.55 -7.99
C SER A 447 11.89 11.13 -9.19
N GLY A 448 11.35 10.25 -10.05
CA GLY A 448 10.59 10.65 -11.23
C GLY A 448 10.37 9.51 -12.20
N THR A 449 9.58 9.76 -13.24
CA THR A 449 9.29 8.77 -14.29
C THR A 449 9.72 9.35 -15.64
N PRO A 450 10.83 8.88 -16.22
CA PRO A 450 11.28 9.38 -17.52
C PRO A 450 10.34 8.92 -18.63
N GLY A 451 10.13 9.79 -19.62
CA GLY A 451 9.39 9.46 -20.85
C GLY A 451 10.30 9.17 -22.05
N ASP A 452 9.69 8.93 -23.21
CA ASP A 452 10.45 8.61 -24.44
C ASP A 452 11.40 9.74 -24.88
N ALA A 453 11.10 10.99 -24.54
CA ALA A 453 11.96 12.13 -24.85
C ALA A 453 13.24 12.21 -23.98
N ASP A 454 13.26 11.44 -22.88
CA ASP A 454 14.36 11.44 -21.92
C ASP A 454 15.36 10.31 -22.16
N VAL A 455 15.15 9.50 -23.20
CA VAL A 455 16.07 8.39 -23.55
C VAL A 455 17.47 8.91 -23.79
N GLY A 456 18.44 8.36 -23.04
CA GLY A 456 19.83 8.75 -23.13
C GLY A 456 20.53 8.75 -21.77
N ILE A 457 21.74 9.28 -21.76
CA ILE A 457 22.57 9.34 -20.55
C ILE A 457 22.42 10.73 -19.91
N HIS A 458 21.97 10.76 -18.67
CA HIS A 458 21.94 11.94 -17.81
C HIS A 458 23.12 11.86 -16.85
N SER A 459 24.12 12.68 -17.06
CA SER A 459 25.41 12.61 -16.35
C SER A 459 25.71 13.86 -15.53
N GLY A 460 26.69 13.76 -14.64
CA GLY A 460 27.13 14.89 -13.81
C GLY A 460 26.15 15.18 -12.67
N ILE A 461 25.38 14.20 -12.24
CA ILE A 461 24.48 14.34 -11.10
C ILE A 461 25.32 14.26 -9.82
N VAL A 462 25.21 15.28 -8.98
CA VAL A 462 25.87 15.36 -7.66
C VAL A 462 24.84 15.75 -6.63
N ILE A 463 24.70 14.96 -5.59
CA ILE A 463 23.88 15.29 -4.41
C ILE A 463 24.84 15.74 -3.32
N THR A 464 24.65 16.95 -2.82
CA THR A 464 25.43 17.53 -1.72
C THR A 464 24.59 17.56 -0.47
N VAL A 465 25.16 17.11 0.64
CA VAL A 465 24.62 17.33 1.98
C VAL A 465 25.43 18.38 2.70
N ALA A 466 24.77 19.26 3.45
CA ALA A 466 25.41 20.30 4.26
C ALA A 466 24.78 20.36 5.65
N ASP A 467 25.61 20.59 6.67
CA ASP A 467 25.26 20.76 8.07
C ASP A 467 25.11 22.24 8.51
N GLY A 468 25.25 23.15 7.57
CA GLY A 468 25.26 24.60 7.80
C GLY A 468 26.66 25.21 7.94
N THR A 469 27.71 24.41 8.19
CA THR A 469 29.12 24.82 8.31
C THR A 469 29.97 24.19 7.20
N ASP A 470 29.84 22.89 7.00
CA ASP A 470 30.56 22.08 6.04
C ASP A 470 29.62 21.33 5.10
N SER A 471 30.16 20.62 4.12
CA SER A 471 29.35 19.81 3.19
C SER A 471 30.11 18.60 2.67
N ALA A 472 29.37 17.60 2.18
CA ALA A 472 29.90 16.43 1.51
C ALA A 472 29.08 16.09 0.26
N ASP A 473 29.74 15.51 -0.75
CA ASP A 473 29.16 15.21 -2.05
C ASP A 473 29.03 13.70 -2.30
N LEU A 474 27.90 13.30 -2.84
CA LEU A 474 27.70 11.99 -3.45
C LEU A 474 27.69 12.14 -4.98
N GLY A 475 28.68 11.58 -5.62
CA GLY A 475 28.82 11.64 -7.07
C GLY A 475 30.18 12.19 -7.53
N PRO A 476 30.30 12.55 -8.81
CA PRO A 476 29.23 12.57 -9.82
C PRO A 476 28.82 11.18 -10.29
N PHE A 477 27.52 10.97 -10.50
CA PHE A 477 27.00 9.75 -11.07
C PHE A 477 26.16 10.04 -12.34
N SER A 478 25.71 8.97 -13.00
CA SER A 478 24.88 9.07 -14.20
C SER A 478 23.74 8.09 -14.14
N VAL A 479 22.60 8.47 -14.73
CA VAL A 479 21.44 7.60 -14.94
C VAL A 479 21.20 7.50 -16.45
N THR A 480 21.15 6.27 -16.97
CA THR A 480 20.81 6.00 -18.36
C THR A 480 19.32 5.66 -18.44
N VAL A 481 18.58 6.42 -19.23
CA VAL A 481 17.19 6.11 -19.56
C VAL A 481 17.18 5.25 -20.82
N GLU A 482 16.67 4.02 -20.71
CA GLU A 482 16.57 3.08 -21.83
C GLU A 482 15.15 3.06 -22.39
N ALA A 483 15.03 2.98 -23.72
CA ALA A 483 13.73 2.79 -24.37
C ALA A 483 13.16 1.40 -24.03
N VAL A 484 11.84 1.28 -23.99
CA VAL A 484 11.19 -0.04 -23.91
C VAL A 484 11.53 -0.85 -25.15
N SER A 485 12.05 -2.04 -24.96
CA SER A 485 12.25 -3.00 -26.04
C SER A 485 10.89 -3.56 -26.49
N LEU A 486 10.41 -3.11 -27.64
CA LEU A 486 9.18 -3.65 -28.23
C LEU A 486 9.48 -4.99 -28.91
N GLY A 487 8.59 -5.95 -28.69
CA GLY A 487 8.67 -7.26 -29.31
C GLY A 487 7.63 -7.49 -30.39
N SER A 488 7.57 -8.71 -30.88
CA SER A 488 6.57 -9.13 -31.87
C SER A 488 6.04 -10.54 -31.60
N ALA A 489 4.87 -10.85 -32.14
CA ALA A 489 4.28 -12.17 -32.10
C ALA A 489 3.92 -12.62 -33.53
N THR A 490 4.51 -13.72 -33.97
CA THR A 490 4.11 -14.35 -35.25
C THR A 490 3.05 -15.40 -34.99
N LEU A 491 1.92 -15.24 -35.64
CA LEU A 491 0.76 -16.11 -35.58
C LEU A 491 0.68 -16.95 -36.87
N ASN A 492 0.36 -18.22 -36.74
CA ASN A 492 0.14 -19.11 -37.86
C ASN A 492 -1.19 -19.84 -37.70
N TRP A 493 -1.90 -20.05 -38.79
CA TRP A 493 -3.20 -20.72 -38.76
C TRP A 493 -3.46 -21.57 -40.01
N LEU A 494 -4.45 -22.44 -39.91
CA LEU A 494 -4.97 -23.18 -41.03
C LEU A 494 -6.28 -22.55 -41.49
N PRO A 495 -6.47 -22.29 -42.81
CA PRO A 495 -7.73 -21.80 -43.32
C PRO A 495 -8.88 -22.76 -43.01
N PRO A 496 -10.06 -22.27 -42.62
CA PRO A 496 -11.23 -23.10 -42.48
C PRO A 496 -11.70 -23.59 -43.86
N THR A 497 -12.15 -24.81 -43.90
CA THR A 497 -12.68 -25.44 -45.15
C THR A 497 -14.18 -25.66 -45.10
N GLU A 498 -14.80 -25.51 -43.94
CA GLU A 498 -16.19 -25.78 -43.69
C GLU A 498 -16.86 -24.67 -42.89
N ASN A 499 -18.13 -24.43 -43.13
CA ASN A 499 -19.00 -23.64 -42.26
C ASN A 499 -19.37 -24.42 -41.00
N GLU A 500 -19.99 -23.74 -40.02
CA GLU A 500 -20.40 -24.38 -38.74
C GLU A 500 -21.46 -25.49 -38.97
N ASP A 501 -22.25 -25.37 -40.01
CA ASP A 501 -23.26 -26.38 -40.38
C ASP A 501 -22.68 -27.60 -41.14
N GLY A 502 -21.34 -27.61 -41.33
CA GLY A 502 -20.61 -28.67 -42.03
C GLY A 502 -20.67 -28.56 -43.57
N THR A 503 -21.23 -27.49 -44.11
CA THR A 503 -21.18 -27.21 -45.57
C THR A 503 -19.79 -26.67 -45.96
N ALA A 504 -19.36 -26.91 -47.20
CA ALA A 504 -18.08 -26.42 -47.68
C ALA A 504 -18.02 -24.89 -47.70
N LEU A 505 -16.97 -24.30 -47.15
CA LEU A 505 -16.71 -22.87 -47.19
C LEU A 505 -16.01 -22.50 -48.50
N ASN A 506 -16.74 -21.83 -49.43
CA ASN A 506 -16.23 -21.48 -50.75
C ASN A 506 -16.02 -19.97 -50.95
N ASP A 507 -16.37 -19.14 -49.96
CA ASP A 507 -16.40 -17.69 -50.03
C ASP A 507 -15.57 -17.02 -48.92
N LEU A 508 -14.58 -17.71 -48.40
CA LEU A 508 -13.62 -17.15 -47.42
C LEU A 508 -12.96 -15.90 -48.02
N ALA A 509 -13.05 -14.76 -47.34
CA ALA A 509 -12.53 -13.47 -47.79
C ALA A 509 -11.30 -13.00 -46.98
N GLY A 510 -11.16 -13.46 -45.76
CA GLY A 510 -10.01 -13.08 -44.93
C GLY A 510 -10.17 -13.43 -43.45
N TYR A 511 -9.38 -12.76 -42.62
CA TYR A 511 -9.27 -13.01 -41.19
C TYR A 511 -9.21 -11.70 -40.39
N ASN A 512 -9.71 -11.73 -39.17
CA ASN A 512 -9.38 -10.71 -38.17
C ASN A 512 -8.55 -11.37 -37.05
N ILE A 513 -7.52 -10.70 -36.63
CA ILE A 513 -6.72 -11.08 -35.48
C ILE A 513 -6.99 -10.08 -34.37
N TYR A 514 -7.22 -10.58 -33.16
CA TYR A 514 -7.49 -9.77 -31.98
C TYR A 514 -6.50 -10.12 -30.89
N TRP A 515 -6.07 -9.11 -30.08
CA TRP A 515 -5.16 -9.36 -28.97
C TRP A 515 -5.34 -8.38 -27.82
N GLY A 516 -4.92 -8.82 -26.62
CA GLY A 516 -4.91 -8.03 -25.40
C GLY A 516 -4.03 -8.67 -24.34
N THR A 517 -3.81 -7.95 -23.25
CA THR A 517 -3.04 -8.42 -22.08
C THR A 517 -3.92 -8.98 -20.96
N THR A 518 -5.23 -8.76 -21.04
CA THR A 518 -6.20 -9.29 -20.07
C THR A 518 -6.93 -10.48 -20.68
N PRO A 519 -6.97 -11.65 -20.01
CA PRO A 519 -7.66 -12.83 -20.51
C PRO A 519 -9.11 -12.56 -20.93
N GLY A 520 -9.46 -12.96 -22.14
CA GLY A 520 -10.80 -12.79 -22.70
C GLY A 520 -11.15 -11.36 -23.15
N ASN A 521 -10.26 -10.39 -22.98
CA ASN A 521 -10.45 -9.02 -23.44
C ASN A 521 -9.42 -8.66 -24.53
N TYR A 522 -9.88 -8.45 -25.76
CA TYR A 522 -9.05 -8.25 -26.95
C TYR A 522 -9.32 -6.87 -27.59
N PRO A 523 -8.84 -5.77 -26.97
CA PRO A 523 -9.14 -4.41 -27.46
C PRO A 523 -8.44 -4.03 -28.76
N ASN A 524 -7.41 -4.77 -29.14
CA ASN A 524 -6.64 -4.51 -30.36
C ASN A 524 -7.04 -5.50 -31.46
N SER A 525 -7.03 -5.05 -32.69
CA SER A 525 -7.33 -5.93 -33.82
C SER A 525 -6.64 -5.49 -35.11
N VAL A 526 -6.45 -6.43 -36.00
CA VAL A 526 -6.05 -6.19 -37.39
C VAL A 526 -6.91 -7.05 -38.34
N ARG A 527 -7.38 -6.44 -39.40
CA ARG A 527 -8.12 -7.11 -40.49
C ARG A 527 -7.18 -7.46 -41.63
N ILE A 528 -7.31 -8.68 -42.16
CA ILE A 528 -6.51 -9.25 -43.23
C ILE A 528 -7.45 -9.67 -44.34
N ASP A 529 -7.57 -8.86 -45.43
CA ASP A 529 -8.41 -9.12 -46.60
C ASP A 529 -7.71 -10.05 -47.61
N ASN A 530 -7.11 -11.13 -47.12
CA ASN A 530 -6.43 -12.14 -47.94
C ASN A 530 -6.70 -13.55 -47.39
N PRO A 531 -7.59 -14.33 -48.00
CA PRO A 531 -7.91 -15.68 -47.52
C PRO A 531 -6.76 -16.69 -47.69
N GLY A 532 -5.75 -16.39 -48.51
CA GLY A 532 -4.57 -17.23 -48.73
C GLY A 532 -3.43 -16.98 -47.71
N LEU A 533 -3.54 -15.94 -46.87
CA LEU A 533 -2.53 -15.66 -45.86
C LEU A 533 -2.74 -16.59 -44.67
N THR A 534 -1.70 -17.30 -44.25
CA THR A 534 -1.73 -18.26 -43.15
C THR A 534 -0.75 -17.93 -42.02
N THR A 535 -0.11 -16.75 -42.11
CA THR A 535 0.81 -16.24 -41.11
C THR A 535 0.71 -14.72 -41.04
N TYR A 536 0.83 -14.15 -39.83
CA TYR A 536 0.86 -12.70 -39.63
C TYR A 536 1.73 -12.38 -38.40
N MET A 537 2.49 -11.32 -38.51
CA MET A 537 3.32 -10.84 -37.38
C MET A 537 2.70 -9.56 -36.82
N VAL A 538 2.34 -9.62 -35.54
CA VAL A 538 1.94 -8.44 -34.77
C VAL A 538 3.22 -7.86 -34.16
N GLU A 539 3.54 -6.63 -34.52
CA GLU A 539 4.75 -5.93 -34.10
C GLU A 539 4.44 -4.86 -33.04
N ASN A 540 5.49 -4.28 -32.48
CA ASN A 540 5.43 -3.19 -31.52
C ASN A 540 4.65 -3.53 -30.22
N LEU A 541 4.78 -4.76 -29.78
CA LEU A 541 4.20 -5.22 -28.52
C LEU A 541 5.12 -4.83 -27.37
N ALA A 542 4.59 -4.10 -26.39
CA ALA A 542 5.28 -3.81 -25.15
C ALA A 542 5.55 -5.10 -24.35
N PRO A 543 6.52 -5.11 -23.42
CA PRO A 543 6.70 -6.23 -22.50
C PRO A 543 5.40 -6.61 -21.80
N GLY A 544 5.13 -7.90 -21.70
CA GLY A 544 3.90 -8.41 -21.10
C GLY A 544 3.42 -9.71 -21.72
N THR A 545 2.44 -10.35 -21.13
CA THR A 545 1.82 -11.57 -21.67
C THR A 545 0.57 -11.20 -22.45
N TYR A 546 0.56 -11.58 -23.72
CA TYR A 546 -0.55 -11.32 -24.64
C TYR A 546 -1.29 -12.62 -24.95
N GLU A 547 -2.60 -12.50 -25.00
CA GLU A 547 -3.47 -13.50 -25.61
C GLU A 547 -3.93 -13.04 -27.00
N PHE A 548 -3.98 -13.99 -27.92
CA PHE A 548 -4.38 -13.78 -29.32
C PHE A 548 -5.50 -14.75 -29.66
N VAL A 549 -6.51 -14.23 -30.35
CA VAL A 549 -7.56 -15.02 -30.99
C VAL A 549 -7.77 -14.50 -32.44
N SER A 550 -8.38 -15.31 -33.26
CA SER A 550 -8.73 -14.86 -34.59
C SER A 550 -10.12 -15.33 -35.00
N THR A 551 -10.65 -14.67 -36.00
CA THR A 551 -11.84 -15.07 -36.70
C THR A 551 -11.57 -15.14 -38.21
N ALA A 552 -12.37 -15.89 -38.94
CA ALA A 552 -12.41 -15.82 -40.37
C ALA A 552 -13.69 -15.09 -40.81
N PHE A 553 -13.67 -14.38 -41.93
CA PHE A 553 -14.86 -13.76 -42.48
C PHE A 553 -15.05 -14.12 -43.98
N ASN A 554 -16.29 -14.20 -44.39
CA ASN A 554 -16.66 -14.51 -45.76
C ASN A 554 -16.85 -13.25 -46.62
N ALA A 555 -17.14 -13.43 -47.90
CA ALA A 555 -17.35 -12.34 -48.85
C ALA A 555 -18.55 -11.42 -48.50
N ALA A 556 -19.50 -11.88 -47.70
CA ALA A 556 -20.60 -11.08 -47.18
C ALA A 556 -20.20 -10.29 -45.91
N GLY A 557 -18.98 -10.49 -45.37
CA GLY A 557 -18.50 -9.87 -44.14
C GLY A 557 -18.98 -10.56 -42.86
N THR A 558 -19.59 -11.74 -42.97
CA THR A 558 -19.99 -12.52 -41.80
C THR A 558 -18.75 -13.14 -41.16
N GLU A 559 -18.60 -12.95 -39.84
CA GLU A 559 -17.44 -13.34 -39.09
C GLU A 559 -17.71 -14.59 -38.23
N SER A 560 -16.72 -15.47 -38.12
CA SER A 560 -16.82 -16.67 -37.30
C SER A 560 -16.69 -16.33 -35.79
N ARG A 561 -16.88 -17.33 -34.94
CA ARG A 561 -16.47 -17.26 -33.53
C ARG A 561 -14.95 -17.18 -33.44
N TYR A 562 -14.48 -16.77 -32.27
CA TYR A 562 -13.04 -16.80 -31.95
C TYR A 562 -12.45 -18.20 -32.07
N SER A 563 -11.21 -18.25 -32.53
CA SER A 563 -10.36 -19.46 -32.48
C SER A 563 -10.08 -19.87 -31.04
N ASN A 564 -9.28 -20.91 -30.86
CA ASN A 564 -8.58 -21.14 -29.62
C ASN A 564 -7.68 -19.95 -29.28
N VAL A 565 -7.49 -19.71 -27.99
CA VAL A 565 -6.56 -18.69 -27.48
C VAL A 565 -5.13 -19.18 -27.63
N ALA A 566 -4.25 -18.31 -28.11
CA ALA A 566 -2.82 -18.48 -28.09
C ALA A 566 -2.19 -17.40 -27.21
N SER A 567 -1.16 -17.75 -26.45
CA SER A 567 -0.50 -16.80 -25.55
C SER A 567 0.98 -16.66 -25.89
N LYS A 568 1.51 -15.43 -25.76
CA LYS A 568 2.93 -15.15 -25.88
C LYS A 568 3.36 -14.08 -24.90
N THR A 569 4.45 -14.34 -24.16
CA THR A 569 5.12 -13.34 -23.34
C THR A 569 6.17 -12.62 -24.17
N ILE A 570 6.10 -11.31 -24.16
CA ILE A 570 7.12 -10.38 -24.68
C ILE A 570 7.99 -10.00 -23.48
N PRO A 571 9.29 -10.24 -23.56
CA PRO A 571 10.23 -9.99 -22.44
C PRO A 571 10.43 -8.49 -22.17
#